data_b18448cf485d63a33657c79ff83a313d
#
_entry.id   b18448cf485d63a33657c79ff83a313d
#
_cell.length_a   1.000
_cell.length_b   1.000
_cell.length_c   1.000
_cell.angle_alpha   90.00
_cell.angle_beta   90.00
_cell.angle_gamma   90.00
#
_symmetry.space_group_name_H-M   'P 1'
#
loop_
_entity.id
_entity.type
_entity.pdbx_description
1 polymer ?
#
loop_
_entity_poly.entity_id
_entity_poly.type
_entity_poly.pdbx_seq_one_letter_code
_entity_poly.pdbx_strand_id
1 'polypeptide(L)'
;MAIAYAMDDLDMYLPSNVARRIKILKEPDYSGEVITRDEEVALLKHAADSKAVWLKAAIMLGIDCALRRSEMIGLKYRNIDFAKHTAKLEDTKNPTNITTNRTIGLSARVIEEIKKLPRSLDGRVITATSGDAFFRYWETCRNAAGVSKRFHCTRATFCTRAAENDWQLLDIATQTGHKDVNVLRKHYSKLQGEYLANKIKNNG
;
A
#
# COMPACT_ATOMS: atom_id res chain seq x y z
N MET A 1 14.78 14.08 -16.08
CA MET A 1 14.78 15.37 -15.37
C MET A 1 16.15 16.03 -15.37
N ALA A 2 17.25 15.44 -14.85
CA ALA A 2 18.55 16.11 -14.76
C ALA A 2 19.11 16.67 -16.09
N ILE A 3 19.03 15.89 -17.19
CA ILE A 3 19.52 16.36 -18.50
C ILE A 3 18.63 17.48 -19.06
N ALA A 4 17.32 17.43 -18.88
CA ALA A 4 16.42 18.50 -19.30
C ALA A 4 16.71 19.79 -18.50
N TYR A 5 16.89 19.67 -17.18
CA TYR A 5 17.26 20.80 -16.33
C TYR A 5 18.60 21.43 -16.75
N ALA A 6 19.60 20.60 -17.07
CA ALA A 6 20.89 21.09 -17.55
C ALA A 6 20.78 21.86 -18.86
N MET A 7 19.91 21.42 -19.78
CA MET A 7 19.69 22.08 -21.06
C MET A 7 18.84 23.36 -20.94
N ASP A 8 17.77 23.28 -20.14
CA ASP A 8 16.72 24.31 -20.13
C ASP A 8 17.00 25.39 -19.06
N ASP A 9 17.57 25.03 -17.91
CA ASP A 9 17.77 25.95 -16.77
C ASP A 9 19.23 26.37 -16.56
N LEU A 10 20.21 25.57 -17.03
CA LEU A 10 21.64 25.86 -16.87
C LEU A 10 22.34 26.22 -18.21
N ASP A 11 21.58 26.40 -19.30
CA ASP A 11 22.09 26.75 -20.62
C ASP A 11 23.27 25.85 -21.11
N MET A 12 23.32 24.59 -20.66
CA MET A 12 24.34 23.65 -21.08
C MET A 12 24.06 23.17 -22.50
N TYR A 13 24.99 23.44 -23.41
CA TYR A 13 24.85 22.94 -24.79
C TYR A 13 24.98 21.42 -24.86
N LEU A 14 23.84 20.75 -25.03
CA LEU A 14 23.76 19.33 -25.35
C LEU A 14 22.96 19.17 -26.66
N PRO A 15 23.53 18.53 -27.69
CA PRO A 15 22.88 18.43 -29.02
C PRO A 15 21.51 17.75 -28.97
N SER A 16 21.27 16.90 -27.99
CA SER A 16 19.97 16.27 -27.74
C SER A 16 19.95 15.63 -26.35
N ASN A 17 18.75 15.52 -25.77
CA ASN A 17 18.56 14.73 -24.57
C ASN A 17 18.59 13.23 -24.92
N VAL A 18 19.76 12.60 -24.80
CA VAL A 18 20.00 11.20 -25.14
C VAL A 18 19.12 10.24 -24.34
N ALA A 19 18.68 10.63 -23.14
CA ALA A 19 17.77 9.81 -22.32
C ALA A 19 16.38 9.64 -22.96
N ARG A 20 15.95 10.57 -23.83
CA ARG A 20 14.69 10.44 -24.61
C ARG A 20 14.74 9.34 -25.66
N ARG A 21 15.95 8.89 -26.07
CA ARG A 21 16.14 7.81 -27.05
C ARG A 21 16.11 6.43 -26.40
N ILE A 22 16.23 6.34 -25.08
CA ILE A 22 16.15 5.07 -24.37
C ILE A 22 14.69 4.62 -24.39
N LYS A 23 14.41 3.53 -25.13
CA LYS A 23 13.12 2.86 -25.02
C LYS A 23 12.98 2.32 -23.59
N ILE A 24 12.08 2.92 -22.84
CA ILE A 24 11.68 2.36 -21.54
C ILE A 24 11.10 0.98 -21.84
N LEU A 25 11.73 -0.06 -21.32
CA LEU A 25 11.18 -1.41 -21.40
C LEU A 25 9.79 -1.36 -20.78
N LYS A 26 8.80 -1.84 -21.53
CA LYS A 26 7.45 -1.98 -21.01
C LYS A 26 7.56 -2.93 -19.83
N GLU A 27 7.34 -2.44 -18.61
CA GLU A 27 7.19 -3.34 -17.49
C GLU A 27 6.07 -4.32 -17.82
N PRO A 28 6.28 -5.62 -17.57
CA PRO A 28 5.19 -6.58 -17.72
C PRO A 28 4.00 -6.07 -16.92
N ASP A 29 2.80 -6.11 -17.51
CA ASP A 29 1.56 -5.75 -16.85
C ASP A 29 1.56 -6.48 -15.50
N TYR A 30 1.76 -5.73 -14.43
CA TYR A 30 1.73 -6.26 -13.08
C TYR A 30 0.29 -6.68 -12.82
N SER A 31 -0.01 -7.93 -13.18
CA SER A 31 -1.28 -8.55 -12.83
C SER A 31 -1.31 -8.54 -11.31
N GLY A 32 -2.19 -7.73 -10.71
CA GLY A 32 -2.24 -7.51 -9.28
C GLY A 32 -2.34 -8.83 -8.51
N GLU A 33 -1.18 -9.41 -8.20
CA GLU A 33 -1.11 -10.61 -7.36
C GLU A 33 -1.76 -10.30 -6.03
N VAL A 34 -2.74 -11.10 -5.68
CA VAL A 34 -3.53 -10.96 -4.46
C VAL A 34 -3.03 -11.97 -3.44
N ILE A 35 -2.89 -11.56 -2.20
CA ILE A 35 -2.63 -12.47 -1.07
C ILE A 35 -3.92 -13.23 -0.78
N THR A 36 -3.89 -14.56 -0.89
CA THR A 36 -5.04 -15.42 -0.58
C THR A 36 -5.33 -15.39 0.92
N ARG A 37 -6.47 -15.94 1.34
CA ARG A 37 -6.81 -16.03 2.77
C ARG A 37 -5.85 -16.94 3.52
N ASP A 38 -5.45 -18.06 2.93
CA ASP A 38 -4.52 -19.01 3.54
C ASP A 38 -3.12 -18.40 3.67
N GLU A 39 -2.64 -17.70 2.63
CA GLU A 39 -1.38 -16.95 2.67
C GLU A 39 -1.41 -15.85 3.74
N GLU A 40 -2.53 -15.14 3.89
CA GLU A 40 -2.69 -14.14 4.94
C GLU A 40 -2.58 -14.78 6.33
N VAL A 41 -3.26 -15.91 6.56
CA VAL A 41 -3.18 -16.64 7.84
C VAL A 41 -1.74 -17.05 8.13
N ALA A 42 -1.05 -17.62 7.14
CA ALA A 42 0.36 -18.01 7.29
C ALA A 42 1.25 -16.81 7.59
N LEU A 43 1.10 -15.71 6.86
CA LEU A 43 1.86 -14.48 7.08
C LEU A 43 1.64 -13.91 8.49
N LEU A 44 0.38 -13.81 8.94
CA LEU A 44 0.06 -13.26 10.25
C LEU A 44 0.57 -14.15 11.39
N LYS A 45 0.57 -15.48 11.22
CA LYS A 45 1.17 -16.43 12.15
C LYS A 45 2.68 -16.18 12.30
N HIS A 46 3.42 -16.19 11.20
CA HIS A 46 4.87 -15.98 11.23
C HIS A 46 5.25 -14.54 11.65
N ALA A 47 4.41 -13.55 11.35
CA ALA A 47 4.61 -12.18 11.82
C ALA A 47 4.44 -12.03 13.32
N ALA A 48 3.56 -12.81 13.94
CA ALA A 48 3.37 -12.81 15.39
C ALA A 48 4.62 -13.30 16.16
N ASP A 49 5.35 -14.24 15.56
CA ASP A 49 6.58 -14.81 16.14
C ASP A 49 7.83 -13.97 15.78
N SER A 50 7.66 -12.87 15.03
CA SER A 50 8.77 -12.03 14.59
C SER A 50 9.35 -11.18 15.71
N LYS A 51 10.69 -11.00 15.71
CA LYS A 51 11.36 -10.01 16.56
C LYS A 51 10.86 -8.57 16.29
N ALA A 52 10.34 -8.30 15.11
CA ALA A 52 9.71 -7.03 14.77
C ALA A 52 8.23 -7.05 15.21
N VAL A 53 7.98 -6.72 16.46
CA VAL A 53 6.63 -6.75 17.10
C VAL A 53 5.55 -5.99 16.28
N TRP A 54 5.97 -5.02 15.48
CA TRP A 54 5.12 -4.22 14.61
C TRP A 54 4.76 -4.90 13.29
N LEU A 55 5.43 -6.01 12.90
CA LEU A 55 5.30 -6.57 11.55
C LEU A 55 3.89 -7.06 11.26
N LYS A 56 3.25 -7.71 12.23
CA LYS A 56 1.86 -8.17 12.11
C LYS A 56 0.90 -7.01 11.85
N ALA A 57 1.01 -5.94 12.63
CA ALA A 57 0.21 -4.72 12.43
C ALA A 57 0.47 -4.10 11.06
N ALA A 58 1.72 -4.09 10.58
CA ALA A 58 2.06 -3.57 9.26
C ALA A 58 1.42 -4.37 8.13
N ILE A 59 1.42 -5.70 8.21
CA ILE A 59 0.75 -6.57 7.23
C ILE A 59 -0.76 -6.29 7.23
N MET A 60 -1.38 -6.22 8.40
CA MET A 60 -2.80 -5.93 8.54
C MET A 60 -3.15 -4.52 8.02
N LEU A 61 -2.33 -3.50 8.29
CA LEU A 61 -2.48 -2.15 7.71
C LEU A 61 -2.44 -2.16 6.18
N GLY A 62 -1.62 -3.03 5.59
CA GLY A 62 -1.56 -3.20 4.14
C GLY A 62 -2.80 -3.86 3.57
N ILE A 63 -3.22 -4.98 4.16
CA ILE A 63 -4.32 -5.82 3.66
C ILE A 63 -5.69 -5.20 3.93
N ASP A 64 -5.89 -4.59 5.10
CA ASP A 64 -7.20 -4.08 5.53
C ASP A 64 -7.41 -2.59 5.24
N CYS A 65 -6.33 -1.82 5.14
CA CYS A 65 -6.41 -0.37 5.04
C CYS A 65 -5.64 0.20 3.85
N ALA A 66 -4.98 -0.64 3.06
CA ALA A 66 -4.25 -0.30 1.84
C ALA A 66 -3.12 0.73 2.02
N LEU A 67 -2.51 0.83 3.18
CA LEU A 67 -1.40 1.77 3.40
C LEU A 67 -0.18 1.40 2.55
N ARG A 68 0.49 2.43 2.03
CA ARG A 68 1.82 2.26 1.45
C ARG A 68 2.85 2.06 2.56
N ARG A 69 3.93 1.34 2.28
CA ARG A 69 5.02 1.14 3.24
C ARG A 69 5.53 2.46 3.87
N SER A 70 5.73 3.49 3.05
CA SER A 70 6.17 4.80 3.56
C SER A 70 5.15 5.47 4.48
N GLU A 71 3.87 5.32 4.18
CA GLU A 71 2.77 5.82 5.00
C GLU A 71 2.72 5.11 6.35
N MET A 72 2.94 3.77 6.35
CA MET A 72 2.99 2.98 7.59
C MET A 72 4.16 3.39 8.49
N ILE A 73 5.37 3.55 7.91
CA ILE A 73 6.56 3.97 8.66
C ILE A 73 6.40 5.38 9.23
N GLY A 74 5.68 6.26 8.51
CA GLY A 74 5.39 7.62 8.93
C GLY A 74 4.21 7.76 9.90
N LEU A 75 3.39 6.71 10.05
CA LEU A 75 2.18 6.78 10.87
C LEU A 75 2.51 6.93 12.35
N LYS A 76 1.95 7.97 12.99
CA LYS A 76 2.11 8.24 14.42
C LYS A 76 0.80 8.02 15.16
N TYR A 77 0.90 7.66 16.42
CA TYR A 77 -0.28 7.48 17.29
C TYR A 77 -1.16 8.72 17.38
N ARG A 78 -0.57 9.93 17.38
CA ARG A 78 -1.30 11.22 17.38
C ARG A 78 -2.18 11.43 16.14
N ASN A 79 -1.90 10.70 15.06
CA ASN A 79 -2.66 10.77 13.81
C ASN A 79 -3.83 9.79 13.75
N ILE A 80 -4.01 8.95 14.80
CA ILE A 80 -5.05 7.93 14.87
C ILE A 80 -6.16 8.38 15.82
N ASP A 81 -7.38 8.42 15.33
CA ASP A 81 -8.59 8.51 16.14
C ASP A 81 -9.11 7.10 16.41
N PHE A 82 -8.81 6.59 17.60
CA PHE A 82 -9.19 5.24 17.98
C PHE A 82 -10.70 5.05 18.18
N ALA A 83 -11.44 6.13 18.48
CA ALA A 83 -12.88 6.06 18.65
C ALA A 83 -13.61 6.03 17.29
N LYS A 84 -13.12 6.81 16.33
CA LYS A 84 -13.67 6.85 14.98
C LYS A 84 -13.09 5.80 14.04
N HIS A 85 -12.09 5.04 14.47
CA HIS A 85 -11.35 4.10 13.63
C HIS A 85 -10.79 4.78 12.36
N THR A 86 -10.17 5.93 12.49
CA THR A 86 -9.59 6.67 11.37
C THR A 86 -8.15 7.05 11.63
N ALA A 87 -7.38 7.25 10.55
CA ALA A 87 -6.04 7.81 10.63
C ALA A 87 -5.85 8.91 9.60
N LYS A 88 -5.22 10.01 10.01
CA LYS A 88 -4.79 11.09 9.11
C LYS A 88 -3.39 10.77 8.60
N LEU A 89 -3.24 10.59 7.30
CA LEU A 89 -1.95 10.37 6.65
C LEU A 89 -1.40 11.71 6.17
N GLU A 90 -0.15 11.99 6.54
CA GLU A 90 0.59 13.18 6.14
C GLU A 90 1.63 12.80 5.08
N ASP A 91 1.79 13.62 4.03
CA ASP A 91 2.86 13.41 3.07
C ASP A 91 4.18 13.92 3.65
N THR A 92 5.04 12.99 4.02
CA THR A 92 6.36 13.30 4.59
C THR A 92 7.35 13.84 3.55
N LYS A 93 7.07 13.68 2.24
CA LYS A 93 7.96 14.13 1.15
C LYS A 93 7.63 15.53 0.65
N ASN A 94 6.39 15.97 0.81
CA ASN A 94 5.92 17.30 0.41
C ASN A 94 4.89 17.81 1.42
N PRO A 95 5.32 18.34 2.57
CA PRO A 95 4.40 18.81 3.62
C PRO A 95 3.51 19.98 3.16
N THR A 96 3.90 20.71 2.12
CA THR A 96 3.10 21.78 1.50
C THR A 96 2.07 21.26 0.49
N ASN A 97 2.10 19.98 0.13
CA ASN A 97 1.19 19.43 -0.86
C ASN A 97 -0.10 18.95 -0.20
N ILE A 98 -1.05 19.86 -0.07
CA ILE A 98 -2.38 19.66 0.56
C ILE A 98 -3.14 18.46 -0.07
N THR A 99 -2.81 18.08 -1.31
CA THR A 99 -3.51 17.02 -2.05
C THR A 99 -3.15 15.60 -1.63
N THR A 100 -2.12 15.41 -0.81
CA THR A 100 -1.68 14.08 -0.36
C THR A 100 -2.09 13.76 1.06
N ASN A 101 -2.50 14.76 1.84
CA ASN A 101 -3.06 14.56 3.16
C ASN A 101 -4.47 13.99 3.03
N ARG A 102 -4.69 12.80 3.54
CA ARG A 102 -5.99 12.15 3.53
C ARG A 102 -6.30 11.47 4.85
N THR A 103 -7.58 11.37 5.16
CA THR A 103 -8.05 10.52 6.25
C THR A 103 -8.49 9.18 5.67
N ILE A 104 -8.07 8.11 6.32
CA ILE A 104 -8.40 6.73 5.94
C ILE A 104 -9.16 6.04 7.07
N GLY A 105 -9.96 5.04 6.70
CA GLY A 105 -10.56 4.11 7.65
C GLY A 105 -9.56 3.05 8.10
N LEU A 106 -9.67 2.64 9.36
CA LEU A 106 -8.93 1.52 9.95
C LEU A 106 -9.90 0.41 10.34
N SER A 107 -9.59 -0.85 10.03
CA SER A 107 -10.41 -1.97 10.46
C SER A 107 -10.32 -2.16 11.98
N ALA A 108 -11.38 -2.73 12.60
CA ALA A 108 -11.40 -2.98 14.03
C ALA A 108 -10.22 -3.87 14.47
N ARG A 109 -9.89 -4.91 13.70
CA ARG A 109 -8.76 -5.80 14.02
C ARG A 109 -7.40 -5.09 13.93
N VAL A 110 -7.24 -4.10 13.04
CA VAL A 110 -6.04 -3.26 12.97
C VAL A 110 -5.92 -2.39 14.21
N ILE A 111 -7.01 -1.75 14.64
CA ILE A 111 -7.05 -0.96 15.87
C ILE A 111 -6.63 -1.79 17.07
N GLU A 112 -7.19 -2.99 17.23
CA GLU A 112 -6.85 -3.89 18.33
C GLU A 112 -5.38 -4.35 18.30
N GLU A 113 -4.85 -4.60 17.11
CA GLU A 113 -3.44 -4.98 16.98
C GLU A 113 -2.50 -3.80 17.30
N ILE A 114 -2.82 -2.59 16.85
CA ILE A 114 -2.04 -1.37 17.16
C ILE A 114 -2.05 -1.08 18.67
N LYS A 115 -3.15 -1.31 19.38
CA LYS A 115 -3.23 -1.12 20.84
C LYS A 115 -2.26 -2.00 21.62
N LYS A 116 -1.90 -3.18 21.09
CA LYS A 116 -0.96 -4.12 21.71
C LYS A 116 0.51 -3.71 21.54
N LEU A 117 0.80 -2.82 20.58
CA LEU A 117 2.18 -2.43 20.30
C LEU A 117 2.76 -1.53 21.38
N PRO A 118 4.05 -1.69 21.73
CA PRO A 118 4.72 -0.80 22.64
C PRO A 118 4.78 0.61 22.07
N ARG A 119 4.58 1.63 22.92
CA ARG A 119 4.69 3.03 22.51
C ARG A 119 6.15 3.39 22.26
N SER A 120 6.45 3.93 21.09
CA SER A 120 7.79 4.42 20.76
C SER A 120 7.96 5.88 21.23
N LEU A 121 9.19 6.28 21.56
CA LEU A 121 9.50 7.64 22.01
C LEU A 121 9.22 8.70 20.94
N ASP A 122 9.36 8.35 19.66
CA ASP A 122 9.09 9.22 18.52
C ASP A 122 7.60 9.21 18.09
N GLY A 123 6.77 8.47 18.82
CA GLY A 123 5.33 8.35 18.60
C GLY A 123 4.93 7.54 17.36
N ARG A 124 5.86 6.87 16.65
CA ARG A 124 5.52 6.03 15.52
C ARG A 124 4.85 4.73 15.93
N VAL A 125 3.89 4.28 15.13
CA VAL A 125 3.21 2.99 15.30
C VAL A 125 4.11 1.86 14.82
N ILE A 126 4.69 2.02 13.64
CA ILE A 126 5.61 1.05 13.05
C ILE A 126 7.05 1.54 13.29
N THR A 127 7.77 0.84 14.15
CA THR A 127 9.09 1.26 14.62
C THR A 127 10.23 0.73 13.74
N ALA A 128 9.95 0.44 12.46
CA ALA A 128 11.01 0.13 11.50
C ALA A 128 11.97 1.31 11.37
N THR A 129 13.26 1.06 11.54
CA THR A 129 14.31 2.10 11.49
C THR A 129 14.51 2.68 10.09
N SER A 130 14.25 1.87 9.06
CA SER A 130 14.34 2.26 7.65
C SER A 130 13.42 1.40 6.77
N GLY A 131 13.26 1.80 5.51
CA GLY A 131 12.56 1.00 4.52
C GLY A 131 13.24 -0.34 4.24
N ASP A 132 14.57 -0.40 4.34
CA ASP A 132 15.34 -1.63 4.14
C ASP A 132 15.20 -2.57 5.34
N ALA A 133 15.19 -2.03 6.56
CA ALA A 133 14.89 -2.80 7.76
C ALA A 133 13.49 -3.42 7.69
N PHE A 134 12.49 -2.63 7.29
CA PHE A 134 11.14 -3.12 7.05
C PHE A 134 11.13 -4.28 6.04
N PHE A 135 11.84 -4.09 4.92
CA PHE A 135 11.87 -5.07 3.84
C PHE A 135 12.51 -6.39 4.30
N ARG A 136 13.61 -6.36 5.05
CA ARG A 136 14.24 -7.58 5.59
C ARG A 136 13.29 -8.40 6.48
N TYR A 137 12.56 -7.75 7.38
CA TYR A 137 11.59 -8.45 8.22
C TYR A 137 10.43 -9.03 7.42
N TRP A 138 9.96 -8.29 6.41
CA TRP A 138 8.96 -8.81 5.47
C TRP A 138 9.45 -10.04 4.71
N GLU A 139 10.66 -9.97 4.13
CA GLU A 139 11.29 -11.07 3.40
C GLU A 139 11.42 -12.34 4.25
N THR A 140 11.93 -12.19 5.48
CA THR A 140 12.04 -13.31 6.42
C THR A 140 10.66 -13.92 6.71
N CYS A 141 9.67 -13.10 6.99
CA CYS A 141 8.32 -13.54 7.30
C CYS A 141 7.65 -14.25 6.11
N ARG A 142 7.66 -13.63 4.92
CA ARG A 142 7.01 -14.22 3.74
C ARG A 142 7.66 -15.53 3.31
N ASN A 143 9.00 -15.63 3.42
CA ASN A 143 9.71 -16.86 3.09
C ASN A 143 9.36 -18.00 4.07
N ALA A 144 9.28 -17.69 5.36
CA ALA A 144 8.83 -18.64 6.38
C ALA A 144 7.37 -19.08 6.17
N ALA A 145 6.53 -18.17 5.69
CA ALA A 145 5.13 -18.44 5.35
C ALA A 145 4.93 -19.15 4.00
N GLY A 146 6.00 -19.37 3.22
CA GLY A 146 5.92 -19.95 1.87
C GLY A 146 5.26 -19.02 0.83
N VAL A 147 5.25 -17.69 1.08
CA VAL A 147 4.60 -16.70 0.23
C VAL A 147 5.62 -16.00 -0.66
N SER A 148 5.47 -16.09 -1.98
CA SER A 148 6.39 -15.46 -2.95
C SER A 148 6.08 -13.98 -3.23
N LYS A 149 4.92 -13.48 -2.81
CA LYS A 149 4.39 -12.16 -3.15
C LYS A 149 5.14 -11.01 -2.49
N ARG A 150 5.17 -9.87 -3.18
CA ARG A 150 5.80 -8.64 -2.68
C ARG A 150 4.89 -7.96 -1.65
N PHE A 151 5.47 -7.12 -0.77
CA PHE A 151 4.66 -6.39 0.21
C PHE A 151 3.56 -5.51 -0.44
N HIS A 152 3.82 -4.95 -1.61
CA HIS A 152 2.82 -4.14 -2.33
C HIS A 152 1.55 -4.92 -2.69
N CYS A 153 1.61 -6.26 -2.76
CA CYS A 153 0.46 -7.11 -3.00
C CYS A 153 -0.58 -7.02 -1.87
N THR A 154 -0.20 -6.62 -0.64
CA THR A 154 -1.15 -6.35 0.46
C THR A 154 -2.17 -5.29 0.06
N ARG A 155 -1.73 -4.24 -0.62
CA ARG A 155 -2.59 -3.15 -1.08
C ARG A 155 -3.45 -3.59 -2.29
N ALA A 156 -2.91 -4.38 -3.21
CA ALA A 156 -3.69 -5.00 -4.29
C ALA A 156 -4.78 -5.91 -3.71
N THR A 157 -4.46 -6.66 -2.65
CA THR A 157 -5.41 -7.50 -1.91
C THR A 157 -6.57 -6.68 -1.34
N PHE A 158 -6.27 -5.52 -0.71
CA PHE A 158 -7.33 -4.61 -0.26
C PHE A 158 -8.25 -4.20 -1.41
N CYS A 159 -7.67 -3.71 -2.52
CA CYS A 159 -8.45 -3.23 -3.66
C CYS A 159 -9.37 -4.32 -4.21
N THR A 160 -8.85 -5.55 -4.38
CA THR A 160 -9.63 -6.69 -4.86
C THR A 160 -10.76 -7.02 -3.91
N ARG A 161 -10.46 -7.17 -2.61
CA ARG A 161 -11.48 -7.50 -1.61
C ARG A 161 -12.54 -6.41 -1.42
N ALA A 162 -12.14 -5.14 -1.51
CA ALA A 162 -13.10 -4.02 -1.47
C ALA A 162 -14.06 -4.08 -2.67
N ALA A 163 -13.54 -4.43 -3.86
CA ALA A 163 -14.35 -4.64 -5.04
C ALA A 163 -15.33 -5.81 -4.90
N GLU A 164 -14.84 -6.94 -4.38
CA GLU A 164 -15.66 -8.12 -4.10
C GLU A 164 -16.78 -7.83 -3.08
N ASN A 165 -16.57 -6.85 -2.20
CA ASN A 165 -17.55 -6.37 -1.21
C ASN A 165 -18.35 -5.14 -1.69
N ASP A 166 -18.48 -4.94 -2.98
CA ASP A 166 -19.31 -3.89 -3.60
C ASP A 166 -18.93 -2.43 -3.23
N TRP A 167 -17.68 -2.19 -2.81
CA TRP A 167 -17.22 -0.83 -2.58
C TRP A 167 -17.20 -0.03 -3.88
N GLN A 168 -17.62 1.22 -3.82
CA GLN A 168 -17.53 2.11 -4.97
C GLN A 168 -16.05 2.41 -5.30
N LEU A 169 -15.75 2.51 -6.59
CA LEU A 169 -14.39 2.78 -7.06
C LEU A 169 -13.79 4.06 -6.48
N LEU A 170 -14.65 5.07 -6.23
CA LEU A 170 -14.24 6.33 -5.63
C LEU A 170 -13.84 6.17 -4.15
N ASP A 171 -14.55 5.32 -3.39
CA ASP A 171 -14.22 5.04 -2.00
C ASP A 171 -12.89 4.31 -1.89
N ILE A 172 -12.66 3.34 -2.79
CA ILE A 172 -11.37 2.65 -2.88
C ILE A 172 -10.25 3.62 -3.27
N ALA A 173 -10.50 4.53 -4.23
CA ALA A 173 -9.52 5.55 -4.63
C ALA A 173 -9.18 6.47 -3.46
N THR A 174 -10.18 6.90 -2.70
CA THR A 174 -10.02 7.73 -1.51
C THR A 174 -9.23 7.02 -0.44
N GLN A 175 -9.60 5.80 -0.08
CA GLN A 175 -8.90 4.99 0.92
C GLN A 175 -7.44 4.74 0.52
N THR A 176 -7.21 4.38 -0.72
CA THR A 176 -5.89 4.06 -1.24
C THR A 176 -5.06 5.29 -1.62
N GLY A 177 -5.68 6.45 -1.88
CA GLY A 177 -5.02 7.65 -2.37
C GLY A 177 -4.48 7.49 -3.80
N HIS A 178 -5.26 6.88 -4.67
CA HIS A 178 -5.00 6.91 -6.11
C HIS A 178 -5.49 8.23 -6.69
N LYS A 179 -4.57 8.99 -7.30
CA LYS A 179 -4.93 10.25 -7.99
C LYS A 179 -5.71 10.00 -9.28
N ASP A 180 -5.39 8.89 -9.96
CA ASP A 180 -6.05 8.49 -11.20
C ASP A 180 -6.87 7.20 -10.94
N VAL A 181 -8.17 7.36 -11.01
CA VAL A 181 -9.14 6.26 -10.88
C VAL A 181 -9.00 5.24 -12.02
N ASN A 182 -8.44 5.65 -13.19
CA ASN A 182 -8.22 4.74 -14.31
C ASN A 182 -7.20 3.65 -13.99
N VAL A 183 -6.26 3.92 -13.08
CA VAL A 183 -5.32 2.90 -12.60
C VAL A 183 -6.09 1.78 -11.87
N LEU A 184 -7.03 2.14 -11.02
CA LEU A 184 -7.91 1.17 -10.36
C LEU A 184 -8.82 0.46 -11.38
N ARG A 185 -9.40 1.19 -12.32
CA ARG A 185 -10.28 0.64 -13.35
C ARG A 185 -9.60 -0.48 -14.17
N LYS A 186 -8.31 -0.34 -14.50
CA LYS A 186 -7.56 -1.39 -15.20
C LYS A 186 -7.42 -2.68 -14.37
N HIS A 187 -7.24 -2.57 -13.06
CA HIS A 187 -7.24 -3.72 -12.16
C HIS A 187 -8.63 -4.34 -12.02
N TYR A 188 -9.67 -3.50 -11.96
CA TYR A 188 -11.07 -3.93 -11.84
C TYR A 188 -11.62 -4.58 -13.09
N SER A 189 -11.22 -4.13 -14.30
CA SER A 189 -11.75 -4.69 -15.54
C SER A 189 -11.42 -6.18 -15.72
N LYS A 190 -10.33 -6.65 -15.15
CA LYS A 190 -9.97 -8.08 -15.15
C LYS A 190 -10.82 -8.90 -14.17
N LEU A 191 -11.21 -8.31 -13.04
CA LEU A 191 -12.06 -8.95 -12.02
C LEU A 191 -13.55 -8.90 -12.39
N GLN A 192 -13.96 -7.90 -13.18
CA GLN A 192 -15.37 -7.69 -13.53
C GLN A 192 -16.01 -8.85 -14.30
N GLY A 193 -15.27 -9.58 -15.12
CA GLY A 193 -15.84 -10.70 -15.89
C GLY A 193 -16.35 -11.83 -15.00
N GLU A 194 -15.52 -12.30 -14.08
CA GLU A 194 -15.88 -13.36 -13.13
C GLU A 194 -16.89 -12.87 -12.09
N TYR A 195 -16.69 -11.65 -11.60
CA TYR A 195 -17.59 -11.00 -10.65
C TYR A 195 -18.99 -10.79 -11.22
N LEU A 196 -19.13 -10.23 -12.43
CA LEU A 196 -20.42 -10.06 -13.10
C LEU A 196 -21.09 -11.39 -13.40
N ALA A 197 -20.33 -12.41 -13.82
CA ALA A 197 -20.85 -13.74 -14.04
C ALA A 197 -21.43 -14.34 -12.74
N ASN A 198 -20.75 -14.17 -11.62
CA ASN A 198 -21.22 -14.64 -10.32
C ASN A 198 -22.43 -13.83 -9.83
N LYS A 199 -22.43 -12.51 -10.04
CA LYS A 199 -23.57 -11.65 -9.67
C LYS A 199 -24.83 -11.96 -10.48
N ILE A 200 -24.70 -12.25 -11.78
CA ILE A 200 -25.79 -12.67 -12.64
C ILE A 200 -26.33 -14.04 -12.22
N LYS A 201 -25.44 -14.99 -11.88
CA LYS A 201 -25.85 -16.32 -11.41
C LYS A 201 -26.61 -16.29 -10.08
N ASN A 202 -26.30 -15.34 -9.20
CA ASN A 202 -26.91 -15.23 -7.87
C ASN A 202 -28.21 -14.41 -7.87
N ASN A 203 -28.52 -13.69 -8.96
CA ASN A 203 -29.73 -12.87 -9.13
C ASN A 203 -30.77 -13.52 -10.07
N GLY A 204 -30.57 -14.74 -10.53
CA GLY A 204 -31.49 -15.58 -11.29
C GLY A 204 -31.93 -16.79 -10.49
#